data_47d0a3b0a38e45e189ca3e6b523cd921
#
_entry.id   47d0a3b0a38e45e189ca3e6b523cd921
#
_cell.length_a   1.000
_cell.length_b   1.000
_cell.length_c   1.000
_cell.angle_alpha   90.00
_cell.angle_beta   90.00
_cell.angle_gamma   90.00
#
_symmetry.space_group_name_H-M   'P 1'
#
loop_
_entity.id
_entity.type
_entity.pdbx_description
1 polymer ?
#
loop_
_entity_poly.entity_id
_entity_poly.type
_entity_poly.pdbx_seq_one_letter_code
_entity_poly.pdbx_strand_id
1 'polypeptide(L)'
;MDYINILQLSDNFTKNLQLTKNVNNYVDIVEKFRDKGEIMRIVVLAGGTSTERDVSLVTGYRVCESLRRNGHEANMLDIFLGVDDNEAETFFTEKNDLGELSDNLKKKTADIPAEVKRRTEARESFFGRNVLELCKEADMVFMGLHGSNGEDGKVQATFDLLGIRYTGTDYLSSAISMSKELAKKVLVPEGIPMPKGVTLHKGHKIEYVPFPCVVK
;
A
#
# COMPACT_ATOMS: atom_id res chain seq x y z
N MET A 1 22.03 5.18 -2.76
CA MET A 1 21.51 6.56 -2.83
C MET A 1 20.61 6.74 -1.62
N ASP A 2 21.09 7.56 -0.71
CA ASP A 2 20.67 7.55 0.69
C ASP A 2 19.30 8.15 0.92
N TYR A 3 18.43 7.39 1.56
CA TYR A 3 17.11 7.82 2.05
C TYR A 3 17.17 9.00 3.06
N ILE A 4 18.36 9.42 3.47
CA ILE A 4 18.60 10.50 4.43
C ILE A 4 18.35 11.89 3.83
N ASN A 5 18.43 12.07 2.51
CA ASN A 5 18.23 13.38 1.88
C ASN A 5 16.75 13.78 1.69
N ILE A 6 15.81 12.86 1.83
CA ILE A 6 14.37 13.19 1.77
C ILE A 6 13.90 13.81 3.09
N LEU A 7 14.50 13.46 4.21
CA LEU A 7 14.15 13.98 5.53
C LEU A 7 14.62 15.43 5.75
N GLN A 8 15.71 15.87 5.13
CA GLN A 8 16.18 17.26 5.25
C GLN A 8 15.38 18.28 4.43
N LEU A 9 14.67 17.83 3.38
CA LEU A 9 13.74 18.70 2.64
C LEU A 9 12.40 18.87 3.37
N SER A 10 12.11 18.03 4.37
CA SER A 10 10.85 18.06 5.12
C SER A 10 10.82 19.19 6.18
N ASP A 11 11.95 19.66 6.71
CA ASP A 11 11.96 20.61 7.82
C ASP A 11 11.42 22.00 7.48
N ASN A 12 11.48 22.43 6.23
CA ASN A 12 10.85 23.67 5.78
C ASN A 12 9.40 23.49 5.35
N PHE A 13 9.02 22.29 4.91
CA PHE A 13 7.65 21.96 4.49
C PHE A 13 6.74 21.70 5.71
N THR A 14 7.30 21.11 6.78
CA THR A 14 6.56 20.75 8.01
C THR A 14 6.21 21.94 8.89
N LYS A 15 6.84 23.10 8.72
CA LYS A 15 6.49 24.29 9.50
C LYS A 15 5.14 24.92 9.17
N ASN A 16 4.55 24.61 8.02
CA ASN A 16 3.28 25.21 7.57
C ASN A 16 2.10 24.25 7.41
N LEU A 17 2.27 22.94 7.60
CA LEU A 17 1.16 21.99 7.58
C LEU A 17 1.15 21.15 8.86
N GLN A 18 -0.02 21.01 9.48
CA GLN A 18 -0.28 20.13 10.62
C GLN A 18 -0.03 18.62 10.37
N LEU A 19 0.77 18.28 9.35
CA LEU A 19 1.20 16.92 8.99
C LEU A 19 2.19 16.31 10.01
N THR A 20 2.78 17.13 10.88
CA THR A 20 3.78 16.72 11.88
C THR A 20 3.25 15.75 12.93
N LYS A 21 1.95 15.73 13.22
CA LYS A 21 1.41 14.82 14.25
C LYS A 21 1.45 13.35 13.82
N ASN A 22 1.27 13.06 12.53
CA ASN A 22 1.27 11.68 12.05
C ASN A 22 2.69 11.14 11.86
N VAL A 23 3.64 11.97 11.40
CA VAL A 23 5.03 11.56 11.21
C VAL A 23 5.72 11.31 12.55
N ASN A 24 5.50 12.16 13.54
CA ASN A 24 6.06 11.97 14.89
C ASN A 24 5.47 10.71 15.56
N ASN A 25 4.15 10.45 15.42
CA ASN A 25 3.56 9.19 15.89
C ASN A 25 4.19 7.96 15.22
N TYR A 26 4.63 8.09 13.98
CA TYR A 26 5.23 6.97 13.23
C TYR A 26 6.67 6.69 13.69
N VAL A 27 7.47 7.75 13.86
CA VAL A 27 8.82 7.66 14.40
C VAL A 27 8.77 7.14 15.84
N ASP A 28 7.89 7.67 16.68
CA ASP A 28 7.70 7.25 18.06
C ASP A 28 7.26 5.78 18.16
N ILE A 29 6.41 5.31 17.23
CA ILE A 29 6.00 3.91 17.17
C ILE A 29 7.18 3.03 16.77
N VAL A 30 7.91 3.36 15.70
CA VAL A 30 9.07 2.59 15.25
C VAL A 30 10.18 2.57 16.31
N GLU A 31 10.47 3.71 16.96
CA GLU A 31 11.46 3.79 18.05
C GLU A 31 11.01 2.98 19.27
N LYS A 32 9.75 3.06 19.68
CA LYS A 32 9.18 2.30 20.80
C LYS A 32 9.28 0.79 20.60
N PHE A 33 9.15 0.30 19.37
CA PHE A 33 9.29 -1.12 19.05
C PHE A 33 10.74 -1.54 18.85
N ARG A 34 11.59 -0.65 18.29
CA ARG A 34 13.02 -0.93 18.10
C ARG A 34 13.80 -1.09 19.41
N ASP A 35 13.47 -0.29 20.41
CA ASP A 35 14.21 -0.27 21.69
C ASP A 35 13.84 -1.43 22.64
N LYS A 36 12.72 -2.14 22.39
CA LYS A 36 12.24 -3.20 23.29
C LYS A 36 12.51 -4.62 22.84
N GLY A 37 12.92 -4.82 21.58
CA GLY A 37 13.07 -6.19 21.03
C GLY A 37 11.75 -6.99 21.04
N GLU A 38 10.60 -6.29 21.06
CA GLU A 38 9.28 -6.94 21.12
C GLU A 38 8.95 -7.64 19.80
N ILE A 39 8.47 -8.88 19.91
CA ILE A 39 7.91 -9.61 18.76
C ILE A 39 6.58 -8.98 18.41
N MET A 40 6.40 -8.62 17.14
CA MET A 40 5.16 -8.02 16.63
C MET A 40 4.39 -9.03 15.78
N ARG A 41 3.06 -8.96 15.87
CA ARG A 41 2.15 -9.60 14.92
C ARG A 41 1.95 -8.67 13.73
N ILE A 42 2.40 -9.09 12.56
CA ILE A 42 2.41 -8.25 11.35
C ILE A 42 1.62 -8.94 10.23
N VAL A 43 0.60 -8.25 9.74
CA VAL A 43 -0.06 -8.62 8.48
C VAL A 43 0.70 -7.97 7.33
N VAL A 44 1.18 -8.76 6.39
CA VAL A 44 1.77 -8.27 5.14
C VAL A 44 0.71 -8.34 4.05
N LEU A 45 0.08 -7.21 3.74
CA LEU A 45 -0.91 -7.13 2.67
C LEU A 45 -0.24 -7.21 1.30
N ALA A 46 -0.78 -8.07 0.45
CA ALA A 46 -0.30 -8.28 -0.91
C ALA A 46 -1.48 -8.56 -1.86
N GLY A 47 -1.19 -8.78 -3.13
CA GLY A 47 -2.19 -9.14 -4.14
C GLY A 47 -3.07 -7.96 -4.55
N GLY A 48 -4.37 -8.05 -4.30
CA GLY A 48 -5.35 -7.04 -4.73
C GLY A 48 -5.80 -7.21 -6.18
N THR A 49 -6.29 -6.14 -6.79
CA THR A 49 -6.96 -6.19 -8.11
C THR A 49 -6.26 -5.36 -9.19
N SER A 50 -5.11 -4.77 -8.88
CA SER A 50 -4.35 -3.96 -9.85
C SER A 50 -3.64 -4.84 -10.89
N THR A 51 -3.21 -4.22 -12.00
CA THR A 51 -2.36 -4.88 -13.00
C THR A 51 -0.97 -5.26 -12.46
N GLU A 52 -0.59 -4.72 -11.29
CA GLU A 52 0.67 -5.00 -10.61
C GLU A 52 0.53 -6.05 -9.49
N ARG A 53 -0.57 -6.80 -9.50
CA ARG A 53 -0.87 -7.86 -8.51
C ARG A 53 0.30 -8.84 -8.31
N ASP A 54 0.88 -9.34 -9.38
CA ASP A 54 1.95 -10.34 -9.28
C ASP A 54 3.23 -9.73 -8.67
N VAL A 55 3.50 -8.45 -8.95
CA VAL A 55 4.60 -7.72 -8.30
C VAL A 55 4.33 -7.57 -6.80
N SER A 56 3.10 -7.26 -6.44
CA SER A 56 2.65 -7.17 -5.04
C SER A 56 2.84 -8.50 -4.30
N LEU A 57 2.48 -9.62 -4.90
CA LEU A 57 2.67 -10.95 -4.30
C LEU A 57 4.15 -11.26 -4.06
N VAL A 58 5.03 -10.89 -4.99
CA VAL A 58 6.49 -11.05 -4.83
C VAL A 58 7.03 -10.15 -3.71
N THR A 59 6.56 -8.91 -3.65
CA THR A 59 6.92 -7.96 -2.57
C THR A 59 6.47 -8.51 -1.21
N GLY A 60 5.22 -8.93 -1.10
CA GLY A 60 4.67 -9.50 0.13
C GLY A 60 5.44 -10.72 0.61
N TYR A 61 5.75 -11.65 -0.29
CA TYR A 61 6.59 -12.81 0.01
C TYR A 61 7.93 -12.40 0.64
N ARG A 62 8.69 -11.54 -0.05
CA ARG A 62 10.04 -11.13 0.40
C ARG A 62 10.04 -10.38 1.73
N VAL A 63 9.07 -9.50 1.90
CA VAL A 63 8.92 -8.72 3.14
C VAL A 63 8.54 -9.64 4.30
N CYS A 64 7.56 -10.52 4.10
CA CYS A 64 7.12 -11.46 5.13
C CYS A 64 8.27 -12.38 5.55
N GLU A 65 9.04 -12.92 4.60
CA GLU A 65 10.22 -13.71 4.89
C GLU A 65 11.28 -12.93 5.69
N SER A 66 11.51 -11.67 5.34
CA SER A 66 12.45 -10.80 6.07
C SER A 66 11.99 -10.51 7.51
N LEU A 67 10.71 -10.21 7.70
CA LEU A 67 10.12 -9.98 9.02
C LEU A 67 10.23 -11.23 9.91
N ARG A 68 9.95 -12.41 9.36
CA ARG A 68 10.10 -13.69 10.08
C ARG A 68 11.56 -13.96 10.47
N ARG A 69 12.53 -13.63 9.60
CA ARG A 69 13.97 -13.75 9.94
C ARG A 69 14.39 -12.81 11.06
N ASN A 70 13.72 -11.67 11.20
CA ASN A 70 13.93 -10.73 12.30
C ASN A 70 13.14 -11.06 13.57
N GLY A 71 12.47 -12.22 13.62
CA GLY A 71 11.81 -12.73 14.81
C GLY A 71 10.35 -12.32 14.99
N HIS A 72 9.75 -11.58 14.02
CA HIS A 72 8.36 -11.19 14.10
C HIS A 72 7.40 -12.31 13.66
N GLU A 73 6.17 -12.28 14.18
CA GLU A 73 5.05 -13.12 13.74
C GLU A 73 4.39 -12.46 12.53
N ALA A 74 4.91 -12.75 11.33
CA ALA A 74 4.44 -12.13 10.10
C ALA A 74 3.81 -13.15 9.17
N ASN A 75 2.63 -12.82 8.62
CA ASN A 75 1.95 -13.61 7.61
C ASN A 75 1.45 -12.74 6.46
N MET A 76 1.53 -13.31 5.24
CA MET A 76 1.08 -12.65 4.03
C MET A 76 -0.43 -12.89 3.84
N LEU A 77 -1.17 -11.83 3.52
CA LEU A 77 -2.61 -11.82 3.31
C LEU A 77 -2.97 -11.13 1.99
N ASP A 78 -3.72 -11.80 1.14
CA ASP A 78 -4.28 -11.17 -0.05
C ASP A 78 -5.46 -10.28 0.34
N ILE A 79 -5.34 -8.98 0.07
CA ILE A 79 -6.36 -7.98 0.48
C ILE A 79 -7.73 -8.23 -0.18
N PHE A 80 -7.75 -8.77 -1.40
CA PHE A 80 -8.99 -8.99 -2.15
C PHE A 80 -9.56 -10.38 -1.92
N LEU A 81 -8.74 -11.42 -1.91
CA LEU A 81 -9.23 -12.78 -1.72
C LEU A 81 -9.55 -13.07 -0.25
N GLY A 82 -8.73 -12.57 0.67
CA GLY A 82 -8.86 -12.89 2.10
C GLY A 82 -8.51 -14.33 2.41
N VAL A 83 -8.96 -14.80 3.57
CA VAL A 83 -8.81 -16.17 4.07
C VAL A 83 -10.13 -16.65 4.67
N ASP A 84 -10.31 -17.96 4.78
CA ASP A 84 -11.47 -18.53 5.46
C ASP A 84 -11.36 -18.44 7.00
N ASP A 85 -12.39 -18.86 7.72
CA ASP A 85 -12.44 -18.70 9.18
C ASP A 85 -11.41 -19.61 9.89
N ASN A 86 -11.15 -20.80 9.36
CA ASN A 86 -10.18 -21.72 9.96
C ASN A 86 -8.75 -21.16 9.79
N GLU A 87 -8.44 -20.64 8.61
CA GLU A 87 -7.15 -19.97 8.34
C GLU A 87 -6.99 -18.69 9.18
N ALA A 88 -8.08 -17.94 9.42
CA ALA A 88 -8.06 -16.74 10.24
C ALA A 88 -7.78 -17.06 11.72
N GLU A 89 -8.36 -18.13 12.28
CA GLU A 89 -8.13 -18.54 13.67
C GLU A 89 -6.65 -18.85 13.98
N THR A 90 -5.91 -19.38 13.00
CA THR A 90 -4.50 -19.75 13.18
C THR A 90 -3.53 -18.77 12.54
N PHE A 91 -4.02 -17.67 11.97
CA PHE A 91 -3.25 -16.76 11.11
C PHE A 91 -1.94 -16.25 11.73
N PHE A 92 -1.92 -15.95 13.03
CA PHE A 92 -0.70 -15.47 13.72
C PHE A 92 0.07 -16.58 14.43
N THR A 93 -0.53 -17.75 14.66
CA THR A 93 0.10 -18.86 15.40
C THR A 93 0.77 -19.88 14.48
N GLU A 94 0.27 -20.05 13.27
CA GLU A 94 0.83 -20.97 12.30
C GLU A 94 1.62 -20.22 11.21
N LYS A 95 2.79 -20.76 10.86
CA LYS A 95 3.61 -20.25 9.77
C LYS A 95 3.30 -21.05 8.51
N ASN A 96 2.54 -20.45 7.61
CA ASN A 96 2.34 -21.02 6.27
C ASN A 96 3.63 -20.99 5.44
N ASP A 97 3.73 -21.92 4.51
CA ASP A 97 4.75 -21.89 3.47
C ASP A 97 4.45 -20.71 2.52
N LEU A 98 5.30 -19.68 2.62
CA LEU A 98 5.11 -18.45 1.84
C LEU A 98 5.31 -18.69 0.34
N GLY A 99 6.15 -19.64 -0.05
CA GLY A 99 6.37 -19.98 -1.44
C GLY A 99 5.13 -20.62 -2.05
N GLU A 100 4.59 -21.63 -1.39
CA GLU A 100 3.37 -22.31 -1.79
C GLU A 100 2.17 -21.33 -1.82
N LEU A 101 2.03 -20.50 -0.78
CA LEU A 101 0.97 -19.48 -0.71
C LEU A 101 1.08 -18.49 -1.88
N SER A 102 2.27 -17.95 -2.15
CA SER A 102 2.50 -17.01 -3.25
C SER A 102 2.15 -17.63 -4.60
N ASP A 103 2.56 -18.87 -4.84
CA ASP A 103 2.26 -19.57 -6.10
C ASP A 103 0.78 -19.90 -6.26
N ASN A 104 0.10 -20.27 -5.18
CA ASN A 104 -1.35 -20.49 -5.19
C ASN A 104 -2.13 -19.20 -5.45
N LEU A 105 -1.70 -18.07 -4.88
CA LEU A 105 -2.32 -16.77 -5.12
C LEU A 105 -2.09 -16.28 -6.56
N LYS A 106 -0.91 -16.54 -7.16
CA LYS A 106 -0.63 -16.22 -8.56
C LYS A 106 -1.51 -17.01 -9.52
N LYS A 107 -1.75 -18.30 -9.26
CA LYS A 107 -2.66 -19.12 -10.07
C LYS A 107 -4.09 -18.55 -10.13
N LYS A 108 -4.53 -17.87 -9.07
CA LYS A 108 -5.84 -17.22 -9.01
C LYS A 108 -5.90 -15.86 -9.72
N THR A 109 -4.77 -15.30 -10.18
CA THR A 109 -4.73 -13.97 -10.82
C THR A 109 -5.64 -13.86 -12.05
N ALA A 110 -5.74 -14.92 -12.86
CA ALA A 110 -6.58 -14.94 -14.05
C ALA A 110 -8.08 -14.78 -13.74
N ASP A 111 -8.53 -15.19 -12.56
CA ASP A 111 -9.93 -15.14 -12.14
C ASP A 111 -10.34 -13.79 -11.52
N ILE A 112 -9.36 -12.96 -11.14
CA ILE A 112 -9.58 -11.68 -10.46
C ILE A 112 -10.53 -10.75 -11.22
N PRO A 113 -10.40 -10.53 -12.55
CA PRO A 113 -11.33 -9.64 -13.27
C PRO A 113 -12.79 -10.09 -13.21
N ALA A 114 -13.04 -11.40 -13.30
CA ALA A 114 -14.39 -11.95 -13.20
C ALA A 114 -14.97 -11.76 -11.80
N GLU A 115 -14.15 -11.99 -10.77
CA GLU A 115 -14.55 -11.82 -9.37
C GLU A 115 -14.77 -10.34 -9.01
N VAL A 116 -13.97 -9.41 -9.53
CA VAL A 116 -14.19 -7.96 -9.38
C VAL A 116 -15.54 -7.57 -9.96
N LYS A 117 -15.87 -8.06 -11.19
CA LYS A 117 -17.16 -7.79 -11.80
C LYS A 117 -18.30 -8.33 -10.95
N ARG A 118 -18.23 -9.59 -10.51
CA ARG A 118 -19.24 -10.23 -9.66
C ARG A 118 -19.49 -9.43 -8.37
N ARG A 119 -18.44 -9.08 -7.64
CA ARG A 119 -18.55 -8.32 -6.38
C ARG A 119 -19.10 -6.92 -6.60
N THR A 120 -18.71 -6.25 -7.69
CA THR A 120 -19.23 -4.93 -8.03
C THR A 120 -20.74 -4.99 -8.31
N GLU A 121 -21.21 -5.96 -9.08
CA GLU A 121 -22.63 -6.16 -9.37
C GLU A 121 -23.44 -6.50 -8.10
N ALA A 122 -22.86 -7.30 -7.22
CA ALA A 122 -23.46 -7.68 -5.94
C ALA A 122 -23.32 -6.60 -4.84
N ARG A 123 -22.58 -5.50 -5.09
CA ARG A 123 -22.25 -4.46 -4.10
C ARG A 123 -21.54 -5.01 -2.85
N GLU A 124 -20.72 -6.03 -3.04
CA GLU A 124 -19.89 -6.60 -1.99
C GLU A 124 -18.65 -5.75 -1.70
N SER A 125 -18.05 -5.97 -0.53
CA SER A 125 -16.81 -5.32 -0.12
C SER A 125 -15.66 -5.62 -1.07
N PHE A 126 -14.76 -4.64 -1.25
CA PHE A 126 -13.45 -4.85 -1.86
C PHE A 126 -12.58 -5.79 -1.02
N PHE A 127 -12.65 -5.66 0.30
CA PHE A 127 -11.86 -6.49 1.21
C PHE A 127 -12.40 -7.92 1.22
N GLY A 128 -11.49 -8.88 1.07
CA GLY A 128 -11.80 -10.29 1.21
C GLY A 128 -12.22 -10.65 2.64
N ARG A 129 -12.71 -11.88 2.80
CA ARG A 129 -13.15 -12.41 4.10
C ARG A 129 -12.00 -12.34 5.11
N ASN A 130 -12.29 -11.92 6.34
CA ASN A 130 -11.39 -11.81 7.48
C ASN A 130 -10.21 -10.81 7.32
N VAL A 131 -10.12 -10.06 6.22
CA VAL A 131 -9.00 -9.12 5.99
C VAL A 131 -8.99 -7.99 7.01
N LEU A 132 -10.12 -7.32 7.22
CA LEU A 132 -10.18 -6.18 8.13
C LEU A 132 -10.05 -6.60 9.59
N GLU A 133 -10.58 -7.75 9.94
CA GLU A 133 -10.50 -8.35 11.27
C GLU A 133 -9.03 -8.65 11.62
N LEU A 134 -8.32 -9.37 10.76
CA LEU A 134 -6.90 -9.68 10.94
C LEU A 134 -6.02 -8.42 10.96
N CYS A 135 -6.32 -7.44 10.12
CA CYS A 135 -5.61 -6.15 10.14
C CYS A 135 -5.83 -5.37 11.45
N LYS A 136 -6.99 -5.48 12.09
CA LYS A 136 -7.27 -4.87 13.41
C LYS A 136 -6.54 -5.59 14.55
N GLU A 137 -6.39 -6.90 14.47
CA GLU A 137 -5.70 -7.71 15.46
C GLU A 137 -4.18 -7.57 15.39
N ALA A 138 -3.64 -7.18 14.25
CA ALA A 138 -2.21 -6.97 14.04
C ALA A 138 -1.68 -5.76 14.82
N ASP A 139 -0.45 -5.84 15.29
CA ASP A 139 0.26 -4.69 15.85
C ASP A 139 0.59 -3.68 14.75
N MET A 140 0.85 -4.17 13.52
CA MET A 140 1.15 -3.37 12.33
C MET A 140 0.73 -4.10 11.05
N VAL A 141 0.25 -3.34 10.08
CA VAL A 141 0.01 -3.82 8.72
C VAL A 141 1.10 -3.29 7.80
N PHE A 142 1.83 -4.18 7.13
CA PHE A 142 2.77 -3.80 6.08
C PHE A 142 2.04 -3.73 4.74
N MET A 143 2.07 -2.56 4.10
CA MET A 143 1.44 -2.29 2.80
C MET A 143 2.36 -2.77 1.67
N GLY A 144 2.29 -4.05 1.30
CA GLY A 144 3.01 -4.63 0.16
C GLY A 144 2.24 -4.53 -1.17
N LEU A 145 1.23 -3.68 -1.21
CA LEU A 145 0.37 -3.48 -2.39
C LEU A 145 1.02 -2.56 -3.42
N HIS A 146 0.67 -2.76 -4.70
CA HIS A 146 1.10 -1.91 -5.80
C HIS A 146 -0.09 -1.49 -6.68
N GLY A 147 -0.03 -0.25 -7.19
CA GLY A 147 -1.03 0.31 -8.08
C GLY A 147 -2.36 0.65 -7.40
N SER A 148 -3.46 0.49 -8.15
CA SER A 148 -4.80 0.87 -7.69
C SER A 148 -5.19 0.19 -6.39
N ASN A 149 -5.90 0.92 -5.54
CA ASN A 149 -6.35 0.58 -4.20
C ASN A 149 -5.21 0.48 -3.16
N GLY A 150 -3.99 0.13 -3.55
CA GLY A 150 -2.84 0.07 -2.65
C GLY A 150 -2.11 1.40 -2.50
N GLU A 151 -1.97 2.16 -3.61
CA GLU A 151 -1.18 3.39 -3.67
C GLU A 151 -2.02 4.65 -3.90
N ASP A 152 -3.33 4.53 -4.06
CA ASP A 152 -4.25 5.64 -4.38
C ASP A 152 -5.02 6.21 -3.17
N GLY A 153 -4.64 5.80 -1.96
CA GLY A 153 -5.19 6.32 -0.71
C GLY A 153 -6.47 5.66 -0.20
N LYS A 154 -7.11 4.78 -0.97
CA LYS A 154 -8.39 4.18 -0.56
C LYS A 154 -8.27 3.24 0.62
N VAL A 155 -7.29 2.33 0.58
CA VAL A 155 -7.03 1.41 1.69
C VAL A 155 -6.53 2.19 2.91
N GLN A 156 -5.65 3.16 2.72
CA GLN A 156 -5.15 4.04 3.77
C GLN A 156 -6.30 4.78 4.49
N ALA A 157 -7.22 5.40 3.74
CA ALA A 157 -8.38 6.09 4.31
C ALA A 157 -9.30 5.14 5.09
N THR A 158 -9.48 3.91 4.61
CA THR A 158 -10.24 2.88 5.33
C THR A 158 -9.56 2.52 6.64
N PHE A 159 -8.23 2.34 6.63
CA PHE A 159 -7.46 2.00 7.81
C PHE A 159 -7.44 3.13 8.83
N ASP A 160 -7.32 4.38 8.39
CA ASP A 160 -7.42 5.56 9.26
C ASP A 160 -8.76 5.59 10.02
N LEU A 161 -9.88 5.34 9.32
CA LEU A 161 -11.21 5.30 9.93
C LEU A 161 -11.40 4.14 10.90
N LEU A 162 -10.73 3.02 10.66
CA LEU A 162 -10.80 1.82 11.51
C LEU A 162 -9.74 1.78 12.62
N GLY A 163 -8.84 2.77 12.69
CA GLY A 163 -7.74 2.81 13.65
C GLY A 163 -6.68 1.73 13.43
N ILE A 164 -6.57 1.20 12.21
CA ILE A 164 -5.58 0.18 11.83
C ILE A 164 -4.25 0.88 11.56
N ARG A 165 -3.17 0.39 12.16
CA ARG A 165 -1.82 0.90 11.92
C ARG A 165 -1.21 0.26 10.68
N TYR A 166 -0.63 1.08 9.80
CA TYR A 166 -0.04 0.59 8.55
C TYR A 166 1.24 1.33 8.19
N THR A 167 2.06 0.73 7.31
CA THR A 167 3.28 1.34 6.78
C THR A 167 2.96 2.17 5.53
N GLY A 168 3.67 3.27 5.34
CA GLY A 168 3.53 4.14 4.16
C GLY A 168 2.96 5.51 4.47
N THR A 169 2.59 6.25 3.43
CA THR A 169 2.02 7.60 3.56
C THR A 169 0.51 7.54 3.82
N ASP A 170 -0.04 8.67 4.31
CA ASP A 170 -1.49 8.83 4.49
C ASP A 170 -2.27 8.79 3.17
N TYR A 171 -3.61 8.73 3.30
CA TYR A 171 -4.51 8.64 2.15
C TYR A 171 -4.41 9.83 1.20
N LEU A 172 -4.21 11.05 1.71
CA LEU A 172 -4.19 12.26 0.89
C LEU A 172 -2.90 12.34 0.06
N SER A 173 -1.76 12.11 0.70
CA SER A 173 -0.46 12.06 0.04
C SER A 173 -0.41 10.97 -1.04
N SER A 174 -0.95 9.78 -0.73
CA SER A 174 -1.08 8.67 -1.67
C SER A 174 -1.95 9.05 -2.87
N ALA A 175 -3.13 9.62 -2.65
CA ALA A 175 -4.06 10.00 -3.71
C ALA A 175 -3.48 11.08 -4.64
N ILE A 176 -2.82 12.10 -4.08
CA ILE A 176 -2.17 13.15 -4.87
C ILE A 176 -1.01 12.57 -5.69
N SER A 177 -0.16 11.75 -5.07
CA SER A 177 1.02 11.16 -5.73
C SER A 177 0.63 10.20 -6.85
N MET A 178 -0.45 9.45 -6.70
CA MET A 178 -0.97 8.55 -7.73
C MET A 178 -1.44 9.31 -8.97
N SER A 179 -2.00 10.52 -8.82
CA SER A 179 -2.41 11.37 -9.92
C SER A 179 -1.26 12.26 -10.40
N LYS A 180 -0.64 11.89 -11.52
CA LYS A 180 0.48 12.67 -12.11
C LYS A 180 0.11 14.13 -12.41
N GLU A 181 -1.15 14.38 -12.77
CA GLU A 181 -1.67 15.73 -12.99
C GLU A 181 -1.77 16.51 -11.68
N LEU A 182 -2.37 15.93 -10.65
CA LEU A 182 -2.51 16.57 -9.34
C LEU A 182 -1.16 16.79 -8.68
N ALA A 183 -0.29 15.78 -8.71
CA ALA A 183 1.07 15.91 -8.20
C ALA A 183 1.81 17.10 -8.83
N LYS A 184 1.73 17.29 -10.16
CA LYS A 184 2.32 18.45 -10.82
C LYS A 184 1.69 19.77 -10.38
N LYS A 185 0.36 19.83 -10.27
CA LYS A 185 -0.35 21.05 -9.85
C LYS A 185 0.01 21.47 -8.42
N VAL A 186 0.34 20.52 -7.57
CA VAL A 186 0.74 20.80 -6.17
C VAL A 186 2.24 21.09 -6.07
N LEU A 187 3.10 20.30 -6.70
CA LEU A 187 4.55 20.35 -6.47
C LEU A 187 5.27 21.44 -7.29
N VAL A 188 4.82 21.71 -8.51
CA VAL A 188 5.47 22.72 -9.37
C VAL A 188 5.40 24.13 -8.80
N PRO A 189 4.26 24.62 -8.26
CA PRO A 189 4.19 25.93 -7.61
C PRO A 189 5.12 26.05 -6.38
N GLU A 190 5.39 24.94 -5.71
CA GLU A 190 6.32 24.88 -4.56
C GLU A 190 7.81 24.83 -4.99
N GLY A 191 8.10 24.98 -6.27
CA GLY A 191 9.47 25.00 -6.79
C GLY A 191 10.11 23.62 -6.96
N ILE A 192 9.35 22.55 -6.82
CA ILE A 192 9.86 21.18 -7.00
C ILE A 192 9.96 20.89 -8.51
N PRO A 193 11.16 20.59 -9.03
CA PRO A 193 11.35 20.35 -10.45
C PRO A 193 10.67 19.03 -10.87
N MET A 194 9.81 19.12 -11.87
CA MET A 194 9.11 17.96 -12.45
C MET A 194 9.28 17.92 -13.97
N PRO A 195 9.27 16.72 -14.57
CA PRO A 195 9.30 16.58 -16.02
C PRO A 195 8.14 17.33 -16.68
N LYS A 196 8.41 18.02 -17.79
CA LYS A 196 7.34 18.63 -18.59
C LYS A 196 6.36 17.55 -19.06
N GLY A 197 5.09 17.88 -19.13
CA GLY A 197 4.07 16.96 -19.62
C GLY A 197 2.73 17.64 -19.78
N VAL A 198 1.91 17.05 -20.61
CA VAL A 198 0.55 17.52 -20.94
C VAL A 198 -0.44 16.44 -20.55
N THR A 199 -1.52 16.83 -19.89
CA THR A 199 -2.64 15.92 -19.62
C THR A 199 -3.67 16.11 -20.72
N LEU A 200 -4.00 15.04 -21.40
CA LEU A 200 -5.00 15.04 -22.48
C LEU A 200 -6.28 14.37 -21.98
N HIS A 201 -7.39 15.07 -22.09
CA HIS A 201 -8.71 14.53 -21.79
C HIS A 201 -9.42 14.08 -23.08
N LYS A 202 -10.31 13.12 -22.97
CA LYS A 202 -11.11 12.62 -24.10
C LYS A 202 -11.83 13.80 -24.79
N GLY A 203 -11.65 13.94 -26.10
CA GLY A 203 -12.25 15.02 -26.90
C GLY A 203 -11.39 16.25 -27.08
N HIS A 204 -10.25 16.40 -26.39
CA HIS A 204 -9.31 17.47 -26.65
C HIS A 204 -8.45 17.17 -27.87
N LYS A 205 -8.19 18.21 -28.69
CA LYS A 205 -7.22 18.10 -29.79
C LYS A 205 -5.80 18.14 -29.22
N ILE A 206 -4.96 17.26 -29.74
CA ILE A 206 -3.53 17.26 -29.43
C ILE A 206 -2.91 18.34 -30.33
N GLU A 207 -2.53 19.48 -29.75
CA GLU A 207 -1.89 20.57 -30.52
C GLU A 207 -0.41 20.32 -30.73
N TYR A 208 0.30 19.90 -29.69
CA TYR A 208 1.72 19.57 -29.74
C TYR A 208 2.15 18.69 -28.55
N VAL A 209 2.88 17.63 -28.85
CA VAL A 209 3.58 16.82 -27.86
C VAL A 209 5.06 16.76 -28.26
N PRO A 210 5.99 17.29 -27.44
CA PRO A 210 7.42 17.23 -27.75
C PRO A 210 7.94 15.80 -27.69
N PHE A 211 8.78 15.42 -28.64
CA PHE A 211 9.49 14.15 -28.66
C PHE A 211 10.95 14.30 -28.16
N PRO A 212 11.52 13.28 -27.49
CA PRO A 212 10.88 12.03 -27.07
C PRO A 212 9.91 12.21 -25.91
N CYS A 213 8.81 11.42 -25.87
CA CYS A 213 7.82 11.48 -24.81
C CYS A 213 7.40 10.06 -24.35
N VAL A 214 6.88 9.98 -23.14
CA VAL A 214 6.27 8.77 -22.58
C VAL A 214 4.76 9.02 -22.43
N VAL A 215 3.96 8.13 -22.99
CA VAL A 215 2.50 8.11 -22.81
C VAL A 215 2.14 7.18 -21.66
N LYS A 216 1.31 7.63 -20.74
CA LYS A 216 0.85 6.87 -19.57
C LYS A 216 -0.65 6.96 -19.44
#